data_907332dc811bf36111cacf81e1739c9d
#
_entry.id   907332dc811bf36111cacf81e1739c9d
#
_cell.length_a   1.000
_cell.length_b   1.000
_cell.length_c   1.000
_cell.angle_alpha   90.00
_cell.angle_beta   90.00
_cell.angle_gamma   90.00
#
_symmetry.space_group_name_H-M   'P 1'
#
loop_
_entity.id
_entity.type
_entity.pdbx_description
1 polymer ?
#
loop_
_entity_poly.entity_id
_entity_poly.type
_entity_poly.pdbx_seq_one_letter_code
_entity_poly.pdbx_strand_id
1 'polypeptide(L)'
;MPFTMLTALSPLDGRYASKVDALRPQFSEYGLIRRRLQVEIEWLKALAAEPHFAEIPAFSPATVAALDALVANFEPQHAAEVKEIESVTNHDVKALEYWIKKKLADNQEVMRVSEFIHFACTSEDINNLSHALMLKAAREEVLLPTIDKVIARLRELAHQLAEVPMMSRTHGQPATPSTMGKEMANVVYRLTRARE
;
A
#
# COMPACT_ATOMS: atom_id res chain seq x y z
N MET A 1 13.78 -15.01 22.33
CA MET A 1 14.44 -15.55 21.14
C MET A 1 14.59 -14.39 20.16
N PRO A 2 15.78 -14.04 19.66
CA PRO A 2 15.97 -12.93 18.74
C PRO A 2 15.26 -13.21 17.40
N PHE A 3 14.86 -12.14 16.70
CA PHE A 3 14.26 -12.25 15.37
C PHE A 3 15.30 -12.72 14.34
N THR A 4 14.99 -13.79 13.65
CA THR A 4 15.76 -14.32 12.50
C THR A 4 14.77 -14.91 11.50
N MET A 5 15.22 -15.26 10.30
CA MET A 5 14.36 -15.97 9.34
C MET A 5 13.81 -17.30 9.87
N LEU A 6 14.53 -17.97 10.78
CA LEU A 6 14.09 -19.23 11.41
C LEU A 6 13.09 -19.00 12.56
N THR A 7 13.09 -17.82 13.18
CA THR A 7 12.24 -17.48 14.31
C THR A 7 11.12 -16.51 13.94
N ALA A 8 10.99 -16.17 12.65
CA ALA A 8 9.91 -15.37 12.13
C ALA A 8 8.55 -16.07 12.30
N LEU A 9 7.54 -15.32 12.76
CA LEU A 9 6.19 -15.85 12.97
C LEU A 9 5.46 -16.14 11.66
N SER A 10 5.80 -15.41 10.60
CA SER A 10 5.23 -15.58 9.28
C SER A 10 6.28 -16.07 8.28
N PRO A 11 5.94 -17.03 7.39
CA PRO A 11 6.81 -17.39 6.28
C PRO A 11 7.15 -16.21 5.36
N LEU A 12 6.30 -15.18 5.29
CA LEU A 12 6.51 -13.97 4.49
C LEU A 12 7.69 -13.14 5.02
N ASP A 13 7.93 -13.12 6.33
CA ASP A 13 9.08 -12.48 6.95
C ASP A 13 10.25 -13.45 7.24
N GLY A 14 10.04 -14.74 6.96
CA GLY A 14 11.04 -15.79 7.05
C GLY A 14 11.54 -16.21 5.67
N ARG A 15 11.30 -17.50 5.33
CA ARG A 15 11.82 -18.14 4.10
C ARG A 15 11.44 -17.46 2.79
N TYR A 16 10.35 -16.72 2.75
CA TYR A 16 9.86 -16.01 1.56
C TYR A 16 10.13 -14.50 1.57
N ALA A 17 10.84 -13.98 2.56
CA ALA A 17 11.08 -12.55 2.73
C ALA A 17 11.57 -11.88 1.43
N SER A 18 12.62 -12.47 0.79
CA SER A 18 13.16 -11.93 -0.46
C SER A 18 12.24 -12.04 -1.68
N LYS A 19 11.18 -12.87 -1.59
CA LYS A 19 10.19 -13.01 -2.68
C LYS A 19 9.09 -11.98 -2.64
N VAL A 20 8.89 -11.34 -1.50
CA VAL A 20 7.82 -10.35 -1.25
C VAL A 20 8.35 -8.95 -0.97
N ASP A 21 9.63 -8.70 -1.18
CA ASP A 21 10.27 -7.39 -0.93
C ASP A 21 9.57 -6.23 -1.62
N ALA A 22 9.03 -6.44 -2.82
CA ALA A 22 8.29 -5.42 -3.55
C ALA A 22 7.02 -4.93 -2.84
N LEU A 23 6.48 -5.71 -1.89
CA LEU A 23 5.31 -5.35 -1.09
C LEU A 23 5.65 -4.58 0.20
N ARG A 24 6.92 -4.59 0.64
CA ARG A 24 7.35 -3.95 1.89
C ARG A 24 7.06 -2.45 1.94
N PRO A 25 7.28 -1.65 0.87
CA PRO A 25 6.95 -0.22 0.88
C PRO A 25 5.46 0.06 1.13
N GLN A 26 4.58 -0.93 0.87
CA GLN A 26 3.14 -0.77 1.03
C GLN A 26 2.63 -1.39 2.34
N PHE A 27 3.09 -2.60 2.73
CA PHE A 27 2.49 -3.38 3.83
C PHE A 27 3.35 -3.48 5.10
N SER A 28 4.47 -2.77 5.17
CA SER A 28 5.24 -2.65 6.41
C SER A 28 4.65 -1.57 7.34
N GLU A 29 5.11 -1.53 8.59
CA GLU A 29 4.81 -0.45 9.53
C GLU A 29 5.17 0.93 8.94
N TYR A 30 6.33 1.03 8.26
CA TYR A 30 6.70 2.22 7.50
C TYR A 30 5.64 2.59 6.46
N GLY A 31 5.16 1.61 5.68
CA GLY A 31 4.11 1.82 4.69
C GLY A 31 2.82 2.37 5.31
N LEU A 32 2.40 1.81 6.44
CA LEU A 32 1.21 2.28 7.17
C LEU A 32 1.39 3.71 7.68
N ILE A 33 2.51 4.03 8.35
CA ILE A 33 2.77 5.37 8.87
C ILE A 33 2.81 6.39 7.72
N ARG A 34 3.45 6.06 6.60
CA ARG A 34 3.49 6.90 5.40
C ARG A 34 2.09 7.21 4.87
N ARG A 35 1.20 6.23 4.83
CA ARG A 35 -0.19 6.44 4.35
C ARG A 35 -1.02 7.23 5.36
N ARG A 36 -0.83 7.01 6.66
CA ARG A 36 -1.44 7.84 7.70
C ARG A 36 -1.01 9.30 7.54
N LEU A 37 0.28 9.57 7.34
CA LEU A 37 0.77 10.93 7.05
C LEU A 37 0.07 11.52 5.83
N GLN A 38 -0.02 10.76 4.73
CA GLN A 38 -0.71 11.22 3.53
C GLN A 38 -2.17 11.60 3.82
N VAL A 39 -2.89 10.77 4.56
CA VAL A 39 -4.31 11.02 4.89
C VAL A 39 -4.47 12.28 5.76
N GLU A 40 -3.64 12.45 6.80
CA GLU A 40 -3.69 13.62 7.69
C GLU A 40 -3.38 14.92 6.92
N ILE A 41 -2.39 14.89 6.04
CA ILE A 41 -2.03 16.07 5.23
C ILE A 41 -3.12 16.41 4.23
N GLU A 42 -3.66 15.41 3.50
CA GLU A 42 -4.75 15.64 2.56
C GLU A 42 -6.03 16.13 3.26
N TRP A 43 -6.31 15.59 4.46
CA TRP A 43 -7.42 16.07 5.28
C TRP A 43 -7.25 17.53 5.70
N LEU A 44 -6.10 17.91 6.22
CA LEU A 44 -5.80 19.29 6.59
C LEU A 44 -5.91 20.26 5.39
N LYS A 45 -5.43 19.85 4.22
CA LYS A 45 -5.59 20.61 2.96
C LYS A 45 -7.04 20.75 2.56
N ALA A 46 -7.84 19.70 2.70
CA ALA A 46 -9.26 19.71 2.39
C ALA A 46 -10.03 20.66 3.33
N LEU A 47 -9.72 20.65 4.63
CA LEU A 47 -10.30 21.59 5.59
C LEU A 47 -9.96 23.05 5.24
N ALA A 48 -8.71 23.32 4.87
CA ALA A 48 -8.28 24.67 4.46
C ALA A 48 -8.88 25.14 3.13
N ALA A 49 -9.33 24.21 2.29
CA ALA A 49 -10.00 24.50 1.02
C ALA A 49 -11.53 24.64 1.16
N GLU A 50 -12.11 24.27 2.33
CA GLU A 50 -13.55 24.30 2.56
C GLU A 50 -14.03 25.72 2.91
N PRO A 51 -14.83 26.38 2.06
CA PRO A 51 -15.22 27.79 2.25
C PRO A 51 -16.04 28.07 3.52
N HIS A 52 -16.68 27.03 4.07
CA HIS A 52 -17.51 27.16 5.28
C HIS A 52 -16.70 27.02 6.58
N PHE A 53 -15.39 26.74 6.48
CA PHE A 53 -14.49 26.61 7.61
C PHE A 53 -13.64 27.88 7.78
N ALA A 54 -14.26 28.94 8.32
CA ALA A 54 -13.62 30.24 8.48
C ALA A 54 -12.40 30.20 9.44
N GLU A 55 -12.35 29.21 10.33
CA GLU A 55 -11.28 29.01 11.31
C GLU A 55 -9.96 28.53 10.68
N ILE A 56 -10.05 27.93 9.47
CA ILE A 56 -8.89 27.45 8.73
C ILE A 56 -8.80 28.19 7.40
N PRO A 57 -8.02 29.27 7.33
CA PRO A 57 -7.81 29.99 6.07
C PRO A 57 -7.19 29.11 5.00
N ALA A 58 -7.50 29.39 3.73
CA ALA A 58 -6.87 28.72 2.61
C ALA A 58 -5.34 28.89 2.66
N PHE A 59 -4.62 27.80 2.48
CA PHE A 59 -3.17 27.81 2.45
C PHE A 59 -2.62 28.45 1.17
N SER A 60 -1.49 29.14 1.30
CA SER A 60 -0.75 29.62 0.14
C SER A 60 -0.21 28.45 -0.69
N PRO A 61 0.07 28.66 -1.99
CA PRO A 61 0.71 27.63 -2.83
C PRO A 61 2.04 27.12 -2.25
N ALA A 62 2.79 27.95 -1.57
CA ALA A 62 4.05 27.60 -0.92
C ALA A 62 3.81 26.62 0.25
N THR A 63 2.80 26.86 1.07
CA THR A 63 2.41 25.98 2.17
C THR A 63 1.89 24.64 1.65
N VAL A 64 1.04 24.64 0.62
CA VAL A 64 0.57 23.40 -0.03
C VAL A 64 1.76 22.58 -0.55
N ALA A 65 2.71 23.23 -1.24
CA ALA A 65 3.92 22.55 -1.73
C ALA A 65 4.78 21.98 -0.59
N ALA A 66 4.87 22.66 0.54
CA ALA A 66 5.60 22.17 1.71
C ALA A 66 4.91 20.93 2.33
N LEU A 67 3.58 20.93 2.40
CA LEU A 67 2.78 19.79 2.87
C LEU A 67 2.95 18.58 1.92
N ASP A 68 2.88 18.80 0.63
CA ASP A 68 3.10 17.74 -0.38
C ASP A 68 4.52 17.18 -0.31
N ALA A 69 5.52 18.05 -0.13
CA ALA A 69 6.91 17.65 0.01
C ALA A 69 7.15 16.82 1.28
N LEU A 70 6.46 17.10 2.38
CA LEU A 70 6.55 16.32 3.61
C LEU A 70 6.11 14.86 3.37
N VAL A 71 5.04 14.65 2.61
CA VAL A 71 4.54 13.32 2.25
C VAL A 71 5.47 12.64 1.24
N ALA A 72 5.91 13.35 0.21
CA ALA A 72 6.74 12.80 -0.86
C ALA A 72 8.12 12.35 -0.37
N ASN A 73 8.71 13.10 0.57
CA ASN A 73 10.03 12.83 1.13
C ASN A 73 10.01 12.01 2.42
N PHE A 74 8.89 11.35 2.74
CA PHE A 74 8.80 10.52 3.94
C PHE A 74 9.59 9.22 3.76
N GLU A 75 10.61 9.04 4.60
CA GLU A 75 11.59 7.95 4.55
C GLU A 75 11.49 7.07 5.83
N PRO A 76 12.06 5.85 5.85
CA PRO A 76 12.02 4.97 7.02
C PRO A 76 12.56 5.59 8.32
N GLN A 77 13.54 6.48 8.23
CA GLN A 77 14.04 7.22 9.39
C GLN A 77 12.98 8.13 10.02
N HIS A 78 12.10 8.71 9.22
CA HIS A 78 10.99 9.52 9.72
C HIS A 78 9.94 8.65 10.44
N ALA A 79 9.71 7.44 9.95
CA ALA A 79 8.87 6.48 10.66
C ALA A 79 9.47 6.09 12.02
N ALA A 80 10.79 5.93 12.10
CA ALA A 80 11.48 5.70 13.38
C ALA A 80 11.28 6.86 14.36
N GLU A 81 11.39 8.12 13.90
CA GLU A 81 11.10 9.30 14.73
C GLU A 81 9.65 9.29 15.27
N VAL A 82 8.67 8.88 14.45
CA VAL A 82 7.27 8.72 14.88
C VAL A 82 7.17 7.65 15.96
N LYS A 83 7.86 6.50 15.80
CA LYS A 83 7.88 5.41 16.80
C LYS A 83 8.55 5.82 18.12
N GLU A 84 9.54 6.70 18.08
CA GLU A 84 10.13 7.27 19.30
C GLU A 84 9.08 8.09 20.07
N ILE A 85 8.30 8.94 19.39
CA ILE A 85 7.22 9.70 20.03
C ILE A 85 6.14 8.74 20.56
N GLU A 86 5.77 7.72 19.79
CA GLU A 86 4.79 6.71 20.19
C GLU A 86 5.20 5.97 21.46
N SER A 87 6.48 5.67 21.63
CA SER A 87 6.99 5.00 22.83
C SER A 87 6.71 5.76 24.14
N VAL A 88 6.48 7.06 24.04
CA VAL A 88 6.13 7.95 25.18
C VAL A 88 4.62 8.17 25.25
N THR A 89 3.97 8.40 24.12
CA THR A 89 2.53 8.72 24.07
C THR A 89 1.64 7.50 24.22
N ASN A 90 2.16 6.30 23.95
CA ASN A 90 1.41 5.04 23.83
C ASN A 90 0.20 5.14 22.88
N HIS A 91 0.30 5.98 21.84
CA HIS A 91 -0.76 6.18 20.86
C HIS A 91 -0.15 6.51 19.49
N ASP A 92 -0.35 5.64 18.53
CA ASP A 92 0.27 5.65 17.20
C ASP A 92 -0.12 6.87 16.33
N VAL A 93 -1.42 7.11 16.16
CA VAL A 93 -1.90 8.24 15.34
C VAL A 93 -1.58 9.58 16.02
N LYS A 94 -1.68 9.65 17.34
CA LYS A 94 -1.30 10.86 18.10
C LYS A 94 0.19 11.17 18.00
N ALA A 95 1.03 10.14 17.97
CA ALA A 95 2.48 10.31 17.76
C ALA A 95 2.77 10.94 16.38
N LEU A 96 2.04 10.52 15.36
CA LEU A 96 2.16 11.09 14.03
C LEU A 96 1.73 12.56 14.01
N GLU A 97 0.61 12.92 14.64
CA GLU A 97 0.17 14.32 14.78
C GLU A 97 1.27 15.20 15.40
N TYR A 98 1.89 14.75 16.49
CA TYR A 98 3.00 15.48 17.13
C TYR A 98 4.21 15.58 16.19
N TRP A 99 4.53 14.53 15.44
CA TRP A 99 5.60 14.54 14.47
C TRP A 99 5.34 15.56 13.34
N ILE A 100 4.11 15.62 12.80
CA ILE A 100 3.71 16.60 11.78
C ILE A 100 3.88 18.02 12.31
N LYS A 101 3.36 18.32 13.51
CA LYS A 101 3.52 19.64 14.16
C LYS A 101 5.00 20.02 14.33
N LYS A 102 5.84 19.08 14.74
CA LYS A 102 7.29 19.29 14.89
C LYS A 102 7.97 19.60 13.55
N LYS A 103 7.63 18.87 12.48
CA LYS A 103 8.24 19.05 11.15
C LYS A 103 7.81 20.33 10.45
N LEU A 104 6.64 20.84 10.78
CA LEU A 104 6.07 22.06 10.19
C LEU A 104 6.14 23.28 11.16
N ALA A 105 6.93 23.19 12.22
CA ALA A 105 7.02 24.25 13.24
C ALA A 105 7.40 25.62 12.68
N ASP A 106 8.18 25.67 11.60
CA ASP A 106 8.59 26.92 10.95
C ASP A 106 7.53 27.45 9.94
N ASN A 107 6.49 26.68 9.62
CA ASN A 107 5.43 27.11 8.73
C ASN A 107 4.33 27.82 9.52
N GLN A 108 4.32 29.14 9.48
CA GLN A 108 3.39 29.95 10.24
C GLN A 108 1.91 29.75 9.88
N GLU A 109 1.60 29.44 8.62
CA GLU A 109 0.22 29.17 8.20
C GLU A 109 -0.31 27.88 8.83
N VAL A 110 0.50 26.80 8.81
CA VAL A 110 0.15 25.53 9.44
C VAL A 110 0.08 25.66 10.95
N MET A 111 1.04 26.37 11.56
CA MET A 111 1.09 26.50 13.03
C MET A 111 -0.11 27.26 13.61
N ARG A 112 -0.69 28.21 12.88
CA ARG A 112 -1.92 28.89 13.29
C ARG A 112 -3.12 27.94 13.41
N VAL A 113 -3.12 26.88 12.64
CA VAL A 113 -4.22 25.89 12.55
C VAL A 113 -3.77 24.48 12.97
N SER A 114 -2.68 24.38 13.70
CA SER A 114 -2.07 23.10 14.07
C SER A 114 -3.00 22.19 14.88
N GLU A 115 -3.95 22.76 15.62
CA GLU A 115 -4.96 22.01 16.39
C GLU A 115 -6.04 21.38 15.50
N PHE A 116 -6.09 21.76 14.20
CA PHE A 116 -6.98 21.13 13.23
C PHE A 116 -6.34 19.93 12.52
N ILE A 117 -5.06 19.61 12.78
CA ILE A 117 -4.50 18.32 12.38
C ILE A 117 -5.26 17.23 13.13
N HIS A 118 -5.77 16.23 12.41
CA HIS A 118 -6.65 15.18 12.95
C HIS A 118 -8.03 15.67 13.41
N PHE A 119 -8.45 16.87 13.03
CA PHE A 119 -9.72 17.43 13.47
C PHE A 119 -10.91 16.62 12.94
N ALA A 120 -11.90 16.40 13.82
CA ALA A 120 -13.14 15.67 13.55
C ALA A 120 -12.95 14.22 13.04
N CYS A 121 -11.76 13.65 13.19
CA CYS A 121 -11.45 12.25 12.87
C CYS A 121 -11.23 11.43 14.13
N THR A 122 -11.52 10.13 14.05
CA THR A 122 -10.95 9.15 14.96
C THR A 122 -9.78 8.43 14.27
N SER A 123 -8.97 7.74 15.05
CA SER A 123 -7.83 6.96 14.51
C SER A 123 -8.27 5.97 13.44
N GLU A 124 -9.47 5.40 13.56
CA GLU A 124 -9.98 4.42 12.59
C GLU A 124 -10.34 5.05 11.25
N ASP A 125 -10.78 6.30 11.20
CA ASP A 125 -11.00 7.02 9.94
C ASP A 125 -9.68 7.11 9.15
N ILE A 126 -8.60 7.47 9.85
CA ILE A 126 -7.26 7.55 9.26
C ILE A 126 -6.75 6.16 8.84
N ASN A 127 -6.93 5.14 9.70
CA ASN A 127 -6.51 3.77 9.42
C ASN A 127 -7.21 3.18 8.19
N ASN A 128 -8.53 3.33 8.09
CA ASN A 128 -9.30 2.79 6.97
C ASN A 128 -8.86 3.36 5.64
N LEU A 129 -8.69 4.69 5.55
CA LEU A 129 -8.19 5.32 4.33
C LEU A 129 -6.74 4.91 4.03
N SER A 130 -5.91 4.80 5.06
CA SER A 130 -4.51 4.34 4.90
C SER A 130 -4.45 2.92 4.35
N HIS A 131 -5.23 1.98 4.91
CA HIS A 131 -5.30 0.61 4.41
C HIS A 131 -5.84 0.55 2.98
N ALA A 132 -6.84 1.36 2.63
CA ALA A 132 -7.35 1.44 1.26
C ALA A 132 -6.27 1.91 0.28
N LEU A 133 -5.47 2.93 0.65
CA LEU A 133 -4.35 3.41 -0.15
C LEU A 133 -3.23 2.37 -0.28
N MET A 134 -2.92 1.65 0.81
CA MET A 134 -1.94 0.55 0.80
C MET A 134 -2.37 -0.56 -0.16
N LEU A 135 -3.63 -1.01 -0.07
CA LEU A 135 -4.19 -2.04 -0.94
C LEU A 135 -4.22 -1.59 -2.40
N LYS A 136 -4.64 -0.35 -2.66
CA LYS A 136 -4.64 0.22 -4.01
C LYS A 136 -3.24 0.21 -4.61
N ALA A 137 -2.26 0.77 -3.91
CA ALA A 137 -0.89 0.83 -4.40
C ALA A 137 -0.28 -0.57 -4.61
N ALA A 138 -0.44 -1.48 -3.65
CA ALA A 138 0.04 -2.85 -3.79
C ALA A 138 -0.60 -3.58 -4.97
N ARG A 139 -1.91 -3.40 -5.19
CA ARG A 139 -2.62 -3.96 -6.33
C ARG A 139 -2.05 -3.43 -7.65
N GLU A 140 -1.96 -2.12 -7.80
CA GLU A 140 -1.60 -1.46 -9.05
C GLU A 140 -0.11 -1.59 -9.39
N GLU A 141 0.77 -1.44 -8.39
CA GLU A 141 2.22 -1.38 -8.59
C GLU A 141 2.89 -2.77 -8.56
N VAL A 142 2.31 -3.76 -7.87
CA VAL A 142 2.98 -5.05 -7.64
C VAL A 142 2.13 -6.24 -8.11
N LEU A 143 0.88 -6.36 -7.62
CA LEU A 143 0.10 -7.57 -7.85
C LEU A 143 -0.33 -7.72 -9.31
N LEU A 144 -0.94 -6.68 -9.90
CA LEU A 144 -1.39 -6.72 -11.29
C LEU A 144 -0.21 -6.91 -12.27
N PRO A 145 0.90 -6.15 -12.17
CA PRO A 145 2.06 -6.40 -13.02
C PRO A 145 2.66 -7.81 -12.87
N THR A 146 2.58 -8.40 -11.68
CA THR A 146 3.07 -9.77 -11.45
C THR A 146 2.14 -10.80 -12.09
N ILE A 147 0.83 -10.64 -11.94
CA ILE A 147 -0.16 -11.50 -12.59
C ILE A 147 -0.05 -11.39 -14.11
N ASP A 148 0.15 -10.19 -14.67
CA ASP A 148 0.32 -9.98 -16.10
C ASP A 148 1.54 -10.75 -16.65
N LYS A 149 2.64 -10.82 -15.92
CA LYS A 149 3.80 -11.64 -16.30
C LYS A 149 3.46 -13.13 -16.33
N VAL A 150 2.68 -13.63 -15.37
CA VAL A 150 2.22 -15.03 -15.32
C VAL A 150 1.30 -15.31 -16.52
N ILE A 151 0.33 -14.43 -16.78
CA ILE A 151 -0.58 -14.56 -17.93
C ILE A 151 0.21 -14.58 -19.26
N ALA A 152 1.17 -13.67 -19.40
CA ALA A 152 2.00 -13.62 -20.62
C ALA A 152 2.77 -14.92 -20.82
N ARG A 153 3.42 -15.44 -19.76
CA ARG A 153 4.18 -16.69 -19.85
C ARG A 153 3.31 -17.90 -20.17
N LEU A 154 2.13 -17.99 -19.56
CA LEU A 154 1.17 -19.07 -19.84
C LEU A 154 0.63 -18.97 -21.27
N ARG A 155 0.43 -17.76 -21.79
CA ARG A 155 0.00 -17.54 -23.20
C ARG A 155 1.07 -18.00 -24.19
N GLU A 156 2.33 -17.69 -23.93
CA GLU A 156 3.44 -18.23 -24.73
C GLU A 156 3.44 -19.76 -24.73
N LEU A 157 3.29 -20.39 -23.56
CA LEU A 157 3.23 -21.86 -23.46
C LEU A 157 2.00 -22.42 -24.18
N ALA A 158 0.87 -21.74 -24.14
CA ALA A 158 -0.33 -22.13 -24.86
C ALA A 158 -0.08 -22.22 -26.38
N HIS A 159 0.63 -21.25 -26.95
CA HIS A 159 1.00 -21.26 -28.37
C HIS A 159 2.07 -22.31 -28.67
N GLN A 160 3.14 -22.40 -27.87
CA GLN A 160 4.23 -23.35 -28.06
C GLN A 160 3.76 -24.82 -28.03
N LEU A 161 2.77 -25.10 -27.18
CA LEU A 161 2.27 -26.45 -26.92
C LEU A 161 0.89 -26.72 -27.58
N ALA A 162 0.49 -25.89 -28.52
CA ALA A 162 -0.82 -25.96 -29.14
C ALA A 162 -1.12 -27.33 -29.78
N GLU A 163 -0.11 -27.92 -30.41
CA GLU A 163 -0.21 -29.22 -31.14
C GLU A 163 0.26 -30.42 -30.29
N VAL A 164 0.68 -30.21 -29.03
CA VAL A 164 1.11 -31.32 -28.17
C VAL A 164 -0.11 -32.07 -27.64
N PRO A 165 -0.35 -33.33 -28.06
CA PRO A 165 -1.54 -34.08 -27.67
C PRO A 165 -1.46 -34.43 -26.18
N MET A 166 -2.61 -34.37 -25.53
CA MET A 166 -2.74 -34.66 -24.10
C MET A 166 -4.02 -35.43 -23.84
N MET A 167 -3.93 -36.44 -22.98
CA MET A 167 -5.11 -37.18 -22.52
C MET A 167 -5.79 -36.42 -21.40
N SER A 168 -7.01 -35.95 -21.59
CA SER A 168 -7.85 -35.46 -20.52
C SER A 168 -8.30 -36.59 -19.60
N ARG A 169 -8.58 -36.29 -18.34
CA ARG A 169 -9.04 -37.26 -17.34
C ARG A 169 -10.24 -36.71 -16.59
N THR A 170 -11.14 -37.63 -16.22
CA THR A 170 -12.28 -37.38 -15.34
C THR A 170 -12.42 -38.55 -14.38
N HIS A 171 -12.57 -38.29 -13.09
CA HIS A 171 -12.66 -39.33 -12.06
C HIS A 171 -11.52 -40.36 -12.13
N GLY A 172 -10.31 -39.92 -12.48
CA GLY A 172 -9.14 -40.80 -12.63
C GLY A 172 -9.12 -41.67 -13.91
N GLN A 173 -10.09 -41.52 -14.79
CA GLN A 173 -10.21 -42.27 -16.04
C GLN A 173 -9.92 -41.41 -17.27
N PRO A 174 -9.43 -42.03 -18.40
CA PRO A 174 -9.29 -41.33 -19.67
C PRO A 174 -10.60 -40.69 -20.11
N ALA A 175 -10.50 -39.46 -20.60
CA ALA A 175 -11.61 -38.71 -21.22
C ALA A 175 -11.23 -38.26 -22.63
N THR A 176 -11.89 -37.25 -23.14
CA THR A 176 -11.64 -36.73 -24.51
C THR A 176 -10.19 -36.27 -24.69
N PRO A 177 -9.49 -36.66 -25.75
CA PRO A 177 -8.17 -36.10 -26.07
C PRO A 177 -8.20 -34.58 -26.20
N SER A 178 -7.14 -33.94 -25.75
CA SER A 178 -6.96 -32.49 -25.76
C SER A 178 -5.53 -32.14 -26.18
N THR A 179 -5.13 -30.92 -26.02
CA THR A 179 -3.73 -30.49 -26.14
C THR A 179 -3.25 -29.77 -24.89
N MET A 180 -1.96 -29.84 -24.61
CA MET A 180 -1.35 -29.10 -23.49
C MET A 180 -1.55 -27.58 -23.67
N GLY A 181 -1.43 -27.10 -24.92
CA GLY A 181 -1.67 -25.68 -25.22
C GLY A 181 -3.08 -25.23 -24.89
N LYS A 182 -4.09 -26.05 -25.14
CA LYS A 182 -5.50 -25.76 -24.81
C LYS A 182 -5.67 -25.66 -23.27
N GLU A 183 -5.01 -26.52 -22.50
CA GLU A 183 -5.08 -26.44 -21.03
C GLU A 183 -4.44 -25.15 -20.51
N MET A 184 -3.29 -24.73 -21.07
CA MET A 184 -2.67 -23.43 -20.72
C MET A 184 -3.58 -22.26 -21.13
N ALA A 185 -4.20 -22.29 -22.30
CA ALA A 185 -5.12 -21.27 -22.78
C ALA A 185 -6.36 -21.11 -21.86
N ASN A 186 -6.88 -22.21 -21.32
CA ASN A 186 -7.97 -22.18 -20.34
C ASN A 186 -7.57 -21.41 -19.07
N VAL A 187 -6.36 -21.65 -18.56
CA VAL A 187 -5.86 -20.92 -17.39
C VAL A 187 -5.65 -19.44 -17.71
N VAL A 188 -5.08 -19.12 -18.87
CA VAL A 188 -4.91 -17.73 -19.36
C VAL A 188 -6.25 -17.00 -19.41
N TYR A 189 -7.27 -17.60 -19.99
CA TYR A 189 -8.61 -17.02 -20.07
C TYR A 189 -9.18 -16.70 -18.69
N ARG A 190 -9.11 -17.65 -17.76
CA ARG A 190 -9.63 -17.49 -16.39
C ARG A 190 -8.86 -16.42 -15.60
N LEU A 191 -7.53 -16.42 -15.68
CA LEU A 191 -6.71 -15.40 -15.01
C LEU A 191 -6.94 -14.00 -15.58
N THR A 192 -7.09 -13.88 -16.91
CA THR A 192 -7.39 -12.60 -17.56
C THR A 192 -8.70 -12.00 -17.04
N ARG A 193 -9.75 -12.81 -16.92
CA ARG A 193 -11.03 -12.37 -16.37
C ARG A 193 -10.96 -12.03 -14.87
N ALA A 194 -10.19 -12.80 -14.09
CA ALA A 194 -10.03 -12.53 -12.66
C ALA A 194 -9.17 -11.29 -12.38
N ARG A 195 -8.37 -10.87 -13.36
CA ARG A 195 -7.50 -9.69 -13.28
C ARG A 195 -8.29 -8.38 -13.50
N GLU A 196 -9.41 -8.39 -14.21
CA GLU A 196 -10.31 -7.24 -14.42
C GLU A 196 -10.90 -6.74 -13.09
#